data_67f688dc5b85717cdf41a597ecda0d12
#
_entry.id   67f688dc5b85717cdf41a597ecda0d12
#
_cell.length_a   1.000
_cell.length_b   1.000
_cell.length_c   1.000
_cell.angle_alpha   90.00
_cell.angle_beta   90.00
_cell.angle_gamma   90.00
#
_symmetry.space_group_name_H-M   'P 1'
#
loop_
_entity.id
_entity.type
_entity.pdbx_description
1 polymer ?
#
loop_
_entity_poly.entity_id
_entity_poly.type
_entity_poly.pdbx_seq_one_letter_code
_entity_poly.pdbx_strand_id
1 'polypeptide(L)'
;MLPILTFARRLLAAITLLCMAMPMAWAEGQIRIAGQHGITFLLLNIAQEQKLIEKHGKQQGVDVKVEWITLSGGPAINDALLSGNIDIAGAGLGPLLTIWDRTKGRQNVRGVASLGNFPYYLVSNNPKVKTLADLTDKDRIALPAVSVSVQARILQMAVAKQWGDKEFARLDKITQTLPHPDAAAAIIAGGTELTGHFGNSPFQEQELAQNPNAHILLNSYDVQGGPSSSTLLYATEKYRKDNPKTYRAFIAALAEAAQYASSNPQGAADIYIKVNKSKVDRNLLLKIFANPQVQFKIAPQNTHGLAQFLHRVNAIRNLPDSWRDYFFDDPAITQGG
;
A
#
# COMPACT_ATOMS: atom_id res chain seq x y z
N MET A 1 -70.76 12.93 13.72
CA MET A 1 -69.61 12.11 14.25
C MET A 1 -68.69 11.61 13.16
N LEU A 2 -68.80 12.00 11.90
CA LEU A 2 -67.93 11.55 10.79
C LEU A 2 -66.61 12.30 10.60
N PRO A 3 -66.37 13.57 11.02
CA PRO A 3 -65.11 14.25 10.68
C PRO A 3 -63.90 13.88 11.56
N ILE A 4 -64.08 13.34 12.76
CA ILE A 4 -62.99 13.03 13.69
C ILE A 4 -62.24 11.77 13.30
N LEU A 5 -62.97 10.77 12.76
CA LEU A 5 -62.34 9.50 12.29
C LEU A 5 -61.45 9.70 11.04
N THR A 6 -61.78 10.62 10.16
CA THR A 6 -61.01 10.93 8.95
C THR A 6 -59.74 11.71 9.28
N PHE A 7 -59.75 12.56 10.30
CA PHE A 7 -58.60 13.30 10.76
C PHE A 7 -57.59 12.37 11.47
N ALA A 8 -58.05 11.48 12.34
CA ALA A 8 -57.22 10.47 13.01
C ALA A 8 -56.57 9.50 12.02
N ARG A 9 -57.27 9.05 10.97
CA ARG A 9 -56.69 8.20 9.90
C ARG A 9 -55.62 8.92 9.09
N ARG A 10 -55.78 10.21 8.79
CA ARG A 10 -54.76 11.02 8.07
C ARG A 10 -53.54 11.30 8.93
N LEU A 11 -53.70 11.50 10.24
CA LEU A 11 -52.59 11.69 11.17
C LEU A 11 -51.80 10.39 11.35
N LEU A 12 -52.47 9.23 11.47
CA LEU A 12 -51.78 7.92 11.52
C LEU A 12 -51.04 7.61 10.22
N ALA A 13 -51.61 7.91 9.05
CA ALA A 13 -50.96 7.71 7.76
C ALA A 13 -49.73 8.64 7.59
N ALA A 14 -49.76 9.87 8.08
CA ALA A 14 -48.66 10.82 8.03
C ALA A 14 -47.53 10.39 8.97
N ILE A 15 -47.81 9.84 10.16
CA ILE A 15 -46.83 9.32 11.09
C ILE A 15 -46.16 8.04 10.53
N THR A 16 -46.91 7.17 9.88
CA THR A 16 -46.37 5.95 9.24
C THR A 16 -45.50 6.29 8.04
N LEU A 17 -45.84 7.31 7.25
CA LEU A 17 -44.97 7.78 6.16
C LEU A 17 -43.68 8.45 6.66
N LEU A 18 -43.69 9.15 7.80
CA LEU A 18 -42.53 9.80 8.39
C LEU A 18 -41.56 8.78 8.97
N CYS A 19 -42.03 7.63 9.48
CA CYS A 19 -41.18 6.53 9.95
C CYS A 19 -40.54 5.74 8.81
N MET A 20 -41.07 5.72 7.59
CA MET A 20 -40.47 5.07 6.42
C MET A 20 -39.42 5.92 5.71
N ALA A 21 -39.33 7.21 6.03
CA ALA A 21 -38.33 8.13 5.44
C ALA A 21 -37.06 8.30 6.27
N MET A 22 -36.85 7.48 7.31
CA MET A 22 -35.52 7.42 7.94
C MET A 22 -34.53 6.79 6.92
N PRO A 23 -33.58 7.55 6.42
CA PRO A 23 -32.51 6.91 5.62
C PRO A 23 -31.95 5.80 6.51
N MET A 24 -31.90 4.57 5.99
CA MET A 24 -31.03 3.54 6.57
C MET A 24 -29.62 4.13 6.54
N ALA A 25 -29.26 4.84 7.61
CA ALA A 25 -27.87 5.15 7.87
C ALA A 25 -27.20 3.80 7.98
N TRP A 26 -26.46 3.41 6.96
CA TRP A 26 -25.57 2.25 7.03
C TRP A 26 -24.74 2.48 8.27
N ALA A 27 -24.93 1.59 9.25
CA ALA A 27 -24.28 1.75 10.53
C ALA A 27 -22.78 1.83 10.29
N GLU A 28 -22.22 3.03 10.51
CA GLU A 28 -20.78 3.24 10.50
C GLU A 28 -20.12 2.22 11.46
N GLY A 29 -18.92 1.73 11.13
CA GLY A 29 -18.23 0.79 12.03
C GLY A 29 -17.73 -0.49 11.36
N GLN A 30 -17.86 -0.64 10.04
CA GLN A 30 -17.22 -1.72 9.31
C GLN A 30 -16.06 -1.19 8.48
N ILE A 31 -14.90 -1.90 8.52
CA ILE A 31 -13.74 -1.57 7.71
C ILE A 31 -13.02 -2.84 7.26
N ARG A 32 -12.90 -3.03 5.95
CA ARG A 32 -12.20 -4.14 5.31
C ARG A 32 -10.89 -3.62 4.73
N ILE A 33 -9.76 -4.11 5.22
CA ILE A 33 -8.43 -3.60 4.91
C ILE A 33 -7.65 -4.68 4.19
N ALA A 34 -7.20 -4.40 2.97
CA ALA A 34 -6.32 -5.29 2.23
C ALA A 34 -4.87 -4.80 2.30
N GLY A 35 -3.95 -5.73 2.56
CA GLY A 35 -2.51 -5.52 2.49
C GLY A 35 -1.81 -6.61 1.68
N GLN A 36 -0.49 -6.57 1.65
CA GLN A 36 0.38 -7.55 1.02
C GLN A 36 1.41 -8.08 2.02
N HIS A 37 2.30 -8.96 1.56
CA HIS A 37 3.39 -9.47 2.39
C HIS A 37 4.55 -8.46 2.51
N GLY A 38 5.18 -8.44 3.69
CA GLY A 38 6.39 -7.65 3.97
C GLY A 38 6.25 -6.72 5.18
N ILE A 39 7.38 -6.28 5.72
CA ILE A 39 7.40 -5.36 6.88
C ILE A 39 6.94 -3.96 6.51
N THR A 40 6.81 -3.63 5.24
CA THR A 40 6.19 -2.40 4.77
C THR A 40 4.72 -2.27 5.19
N PHE A 41 4.10 -3.38 5.63
CA PHE A 41 2.74 -3.44 6.20
C PHE A 41 2.74 -3.57 7.73
N LEU A 42 3.88 -3.39 8.40
CA LEU A 42 4.01 -3.55 9.85
C LEU A 42 3.03 -2.70 10.66
N LEU A 43 2.73 -1.48 10.21
CA LEU A 43 1.77 -0.60 10.90
C LEU A 43 0.37 -1.22 10.94
N LEU A 44 -0.04 -1.94 9.89
CA LEU A 44 -1.31 -2.69 9.88
C LEU A 44 -1.24 -3.89 10.82
N ASN A 45 -0.10 -4.60 10.88
CA ASN A 45 0.07 -5.72 11.80
C ASN A 45 -0.01 -5.28 13.27
N ILE A 46 0.59 -4.13 13.61
CA ILE A 46 0.50 -3.55 14.95
C ILE A 46 -0.94 -3.12 15.26
N ALA A 47 -1.60 -2.43 14.32
CA ALA A 47 -2.99 -2.03 14.48
C ALA A 47 -3.92 -3.24 14.69
N GLN A 48 -3.67 -4.34 13.98
CA GLN A 48 -4.40 -5.60 14.12
C GLN A 48 -4.18 -6.26 15.48
N GLU A 49 -2.92 -6.49 15.85
CA GLU A 49 -2.56 -7.22 17.08
C GLU A 49 -3.02 -6.48 18.34
N GLN A 50 -2.87 -5.15 18.34
CA GLN A 50 -3.25 -4.33 19.49
C GLN A 50 -4.68 -3.80 19.43
N LYS A 51 -5.46 -4.17 18.40
CA LYS A 51 -6.85 -3.72 18.17
C LYS A 51 -6.99 -2.20 18.24
N LEU A 52 -6.04 -1.48 17.61
CA LEU A 52 -5.99 -0.02 17.71
C LEU A 52 -7.17 0.65 17.02
N ILE A 53 -7.66 0.09 15.90
CA ILE A 53 -8.80 0.65 15.17
C ILE A 53 -10.06 0.57 16.01
N GLU A 54 -10.29 -0.59 16.66
CA GLU A 54 -11.41 -0.78 17.57
C GLU A 54 -11.30 0.11 18.82
N LYS A 55 -10.08 0.27 19.36
CA LYS A 55 -9.79 1.18 20.48
C LYS A 55 -10.17 2.63 20.14
N HIS A 56 -9.65 3.14 19.02
CA HIS A 56 -9.95 4.50 18.57
C HIS A 56 -11.40 4.66 18.10
N GLY A 57 -12.02 3.60 17.56
CA GLY A 57 -13.45 3.57 17.25
C GLY A 57 -14.31 3.87 18.46
N LYS A 58 -14.07 3.20 19.58
CA LYS A 58 -14.76 3.45 20.86
C LYS A 58 -14.62 4.90 21.31
N GLN A 59 -13.42 5.50 21.14
CA GLN A 59 -13.18 6.92 21.46
C GLN A 59 -13.98 7.86 20.56
N GLN A 60 -14.29 7.45 19.31
CA GLN A 60 -15.13 8.17 18.37
C GLN A 60 -16.63 7.86 18.54
N GLY A 61 -17.01 7.01 19.50
CA GLY A 61 -18.38 6.57 19.71
C GLY A 61 -18.91 5.65 18.62
N VAL A 62 -18.04 4.82 18.02
CA VAL A 62 -18.40 3.81 17.04
C VAL A 62 -17.75 2.47 17.38
N ASP A 63 -18.54 1.39 17.34
CA ASP A 63 -18.01 0.03 17.50
C ASP A 63 -17.52 -0.48 16.14
N VAL A 64 -16.18 -0.55 15.97
CA VAL A 64 -15.57 -0.89 14.69
C VAL A 64 -15.30 -2.38 14.61
N LYS A 65 -15.74 -2.98 13.50
CA LYS A 65 -15.41 -4.36 13.09
C LYS A 65 -14.41 -4.29 11.95
N VAL A 66 -13.25 -4.90 12.17
CA VAL A 66 -12.16 -4.88 11.18
C VAL A 66 -12.03 -6.25 10.53
N GLU A 67 -11.99 -6.27 9.20
CA GLU A 67 -11.65 -7.45 8.41
C GLU A 67 -10.29 -7.23 7.74
N TRP A 68 -9.37 -8.19 7.94
CA TRP A 68 -8.02 -8.15 7.39
C TRP A 68 -7.89 -9.13 6.23
N ILE A 69 -7.43 -8.63 5.08
CA ILE A 69 -7.36 -9.37 3.83
C ILE A 69 -5.93 -9.27 3.27
N THR A 70 -5.38 -10.39 2.82
CA THR A 70 -4.07 -10.40 2.13
C THR A 70 -4.27 -10.74 0.66
N LEU A 71 -3.78 -9.87 -0.23
CA LEU A 71 -3.82 -10.04 -1.67
C LEU A 71 -2.41 -9.93 -2.26
N SER A 72 -2.16 -10.62 -3.35
CA SER A 72 -0.81 -10.79 -3.92
C SER A 72 -0.42 -9.74 -4.96
N GLY A 73 -0.91 -8.53 -4.88
CA GLY A 73 -0.46 -7.48 -5.81
C GLY A 73 -1.44 -6.32 -5.97
N GLY A 74 -0.91 -5.19 -6.41
CA GLY A 74 -1.66 -3.96 -6.58
C GLY A 74 -2.88 -4.05 -7.49
N PRO A 75 -2.84 -4.72 -8.65
CA PRO A 75 -4.01 -4.90 -9.52
C PRO A 75 -5.18 -5.58 -8.81
N ALA A 76 -4.95 -6.72 -8.14
CA ALA A 76 -5.99 -7.44 -7.40
C ALA A 76 -6.58 -6.58 -6.26
N ILE A 77 -5.76 -5.77 -5.59
CA ILE A 77 -6.20 -4.83 -4.57
C ILE A 77 -7.05 -3.71 -5.19
N ASN A 78 -6.65 -3.17 -6.33
CA ASN A 78 -7.42 -2.15 -7.04
C ASN A 78 -8.80 -2.67 -7.49
N ASP A 79 -8.85 -3.88 -8.01
CA ASP A 79 -10.10 -4.52 -8.44
C ASP A 79 -11.03 -4.77 -7.24
N ALA A 80 -10.47 -5.24 -6.10
CA ALA A 80 -11.23 -5.43 -4.87
C ALA A 80 -11.78 -4.10 -4.30
N LEU A 81 -11.01 -3.00 -4.39
CA LEU A 81 -11.47 -1.68 -3.97
C LEU A 81 -12.59 -1.15 -4.87
N LEU A 82 -12.44 -1.27 -6.19
CA LEU A 82 -13.44 -0.76 -7.15
C LEU A 82 -14.74 -1.57 -7.13
N SER A 83 -14.66 -2.87 -6.83
CA SER A 83 -15.84 -3.74 -6.66
C SER A 83 -16.51 -3.60 -5.29
N GLY A 84 -15.92 -2.82 -4.36
CA GLY A 84 -16.44 -2.65 -3.01
C GLY A 84 -16.25 -3.86 -2.10
N ASN A 85 -15.33 -4.77 -2.43
CA ASN A 85 -14.97 -5.91 -1.58
C ASN A 85 -14.02 -5.53 -0.44
N ILE A 86 -13.32 -4.40 -0.58
CA ILE A 86 -12.49 -3.79 0.46
C ILE A 86 -12.79 -2.30 0.56
N ASP A 87 -12.44 -1.69 1.68
CA ASP A 87 -12.66 -0.27 1.98
C ASP A 87 -11.33 0.51 1.98
N ILE A 88 -10.28 -0.11 2.46
CA ILE A 88 -8.92 0.41 2.46
C ILE A 88 -8.00 -0.53 1.69
N ALA A 89 -7.35 0.02 0.71
CA ALA A 89 -6.38 -0.68 -0.12
C ALA A 89 -4.96 -0.34 0.33
N GLY A 90 -4.13 -1.36 0.60
CA GLY A 90 -2.71 -1.23 0.91
C GLY A 90 -1.85 -1.75 -0.23
N ALA A 91 -1.29 -0.85 -1.03
CA ALA A 91 -0.42 -1.23 -2.15
C ALA A 91 0.65 -0.17 -2.44
N GLY A 92 1.43 -0.40 -3.47
CA GLY A 92 2.48 0.52 -3.89
C GLY A 92 1.95 1.83 -4.50
N LEU A 93 2.84 2.83 -4.60
CA LEU A 93 2.53 4.13 -5.22
C LEU A 93 2.13 3.99 -6.70
N GLY A 94 2.70 3.04 -7.46
CA GLY A 94 2.31 2.79 -8.85
C GLY A 94 0.83 2.42 -9.01
N PRO A 95 0.31 1.40 -8.29
CA PRO A 95 -1.12 1.09 -8.23
C PRO A 95 -2.00 2.26 -7.80
N LEU A 96 -1.61 3.03 -6.77
CA LEU A 96 -2.36 4.23 -6.35
C LEU A 96 -2.46 5.25 -7.48
N LEU A 97 -1.36 5.63 -8.12
CA LEU A 97 -1.38 6.61 -9.21
C LEU A 97 -2.21 6.13 -10.40
N THR A 98 -2.15 4.84 -10.69
CA THR A 98 -2.95 4.25 -11.77
C THR A 98 -4.46 4.31 -11.48
N ILE A 99 -4.88 3.95 -10.24
CA ILE A 99 -6.30 3.97 -9.88
C ILE A 99 -6.81 5.41 -9.67
N TRP A 100 -6.01 6.30 -9.10
CA TRP A 100 -6.32 7.72 -8.99
C TRP A 100 -6.65 8.32 -10.35
N ASP A 101 -5.75 8.11 -11.34
CA ASP A 101 -5.93 8.62 -12.70
C ASP A 101 -7.22 8.11 -13.35
N ARG A 102 -7.52 6.80 -13.20
CA ARG A 102 -8.69 6.16 -13.79
C ARG A 102 -10.01 6.54 -13.13
N THR A 103 -9.99 6.93 -11.86
CA THR A 103 -11.20 7.18 -11.06
C THR A 103 -11.50 8.66 -10.86
N LYS A 104 -10.66 9.56 -11.38
CA LYS A 104 -10.85 11.01 -11.30
C LYS A 104 -12.23 11.42 -11.88
N GLY A 105 -13.00 12.16 -11.08
CA GLY A 105 -14.38 12.56 -11.44
C GLY A 105 -15.42 11.44 -11.30
N ARG A 106 -15.06 10.27 -10.74
CA ARG A 106 -15.97 9.14 -10.49
C ARG A 106 -15.88 8.70 -9.04
N GLN A 107 -15.19 7.58 -8.75
CA GLN A 107 -14.97 7.12 -7.37
C GLN A 107 -13.96 7.96 -6.61
N ASN A 108 -13.13 8.76 -7.30
CA ASN A 108 -12.13 9.66 -6.73
C ASN A 108 -11.26 8.95 -5.68
N VAL A 109 -10.64 7.83 -6.08
CA VAL A 109 -9.73 7.11 -5.21
C VAL A 109 -8.50 7.99 -4.92
N ARG A 110 -8.14 8.10 -3.63
CA ARG A 110 -6.98 8.88 -3.18
C ARG A 110 -6.27 8.18 -2.05
N GLY A 111 -5.00 8.56 -1.88
CA GLY A 111 -4.18 8.14 -0.75
C GLY A 111 -4.76 8.61 0.57
N VAL A 112 -4.66 7.74 1.55
CA VAL A 112 -5.09 7.94 2.94
C VAL A 112 -3.89 8.24 3.81
N ALA A 113 -2.83 7.43 3.69
CA ALA A 113 -1.62 7.54 4.48
C ALA A 113 -0.46 6.76 3.81
N SER A 114 0.76 7.07 4.21
CA SER A 114 1.93 6.22 4.00
C SER A 114 1.99 5.13 5.09
N LEU A 115 2.68 4.03 4.78
CA LEU A 115 3.07 3.02 5.78
C LEU A 115 4.56 3.15 6.19
N GLY A 116 5.22 4.20 5.71
CA GLY A 116 6.62 4.50 6.01
C GLY A 116 7.49 4.63 4.76
N ASN A 117 8.77 4.86 5.00
CA ASN A 117 9.79 4.89 3.96
C ASN A 117 10.68 3.65 4.10
N PHE A 118 10.82 2.90 3.01
CA PHE A 118 11.61 1.67 2.94
C PHE A 118 12.38 1.65 1.62
N PRO A 119 13.69 1.39 1.62
CA PRO A 119 14.41 1.13 0.39
C PRO A 119 13.96 -0.21 -0.19
N TYR A 120 13.72 -0.28 -1.49
CA TYR A 120 13.46 -1.52 -2.21
C TYR A 120 14.69 -1.84 -3.06
N TYR A 121 15.11 -3.11 -3.01
CA TYR A 121 16.28 -3.55 -3.74
C TYR A 121 15.88 -4.49 -4.89
N LEU A 122 16.42 -4.21 -6.07
CA LEU A 122 16.54 -5.25 -7.07
C LEU A 122 17.77 -6.09 -6.71
N VAL A 123 17.53 -7.28 -6.20
CA VAL A 123 18.56 -8.26 -5.89
C VAL A 123 18.75 -9.17 -7.11
N SER A 124 20.00 -9.40 -7.51
CA SER A 124 20.36 -10.39 -8.50
C SER A 124 21.19 -11.50 -7.87
N ASN A 125 20.93 -12.76 -8.25
CA ASN A 125 21.78 -13.90 -7.91
C ASN A 125 22.71 -14.33 -9.06
N ASN A 126 22.71 -13.58 -10.17
CA ASN A 126 23.61 -13.82 -11.29
C ASN A 126 24.90 -13.01 -11.11
N PRO A 127 26.06 -13.65 -10.79
CA PRO A 127 27.28 -12.93 -10.48
C PRO A 127 27.89 -12.17 -11.68
N LYS A 128 27.39 -12.43 -12.90
CA LYS A 128 27.82 -11.72 -14.12
C LYS A 128 27.09 -10.40 -14.34
N VAL A 129 25.94 -10.21 -13.72
CA VAL A 129 25.11 -8.99 -13.83
C VAL A 129 25.53 -8.02 -12.73
N LYS A 130 26.13 -6.90 -13.07
CA LYS A 130 26.59 -5.86 -12.12
C LYS A 130 25.82 -4.55 -12.30
N THR A 131 25.24 -4.34 -13.46
CA THR A 131 24.44 -3.15 -13.81
C THR A 131 23.19 -3.57 -14.58
N LEU A 132 22.24 -2.66 -14.74
CA LEU A 132 21.06 -2.93 -15.58
C LEU A 132 21.43 -3.22 -17.05
N ALA A 133 22.56 -2.72 -17.53
CA ALA A 133 23.05 -2.94 -18.89
C ALA A 133 23.55 -4.36 -19.14
N ASP A 134 23.92 -5.09 -18.08
CA ASP A 134 24.39 -6.47 -18.19
C ASP A 134 23.24 -7.48 -18.30
N LEU A 135 21.99 -7.03 -18.03
CA LEU A 135 20.79 -7.86 -18.15
C LEU A 135 20.53 -8.23 -19.61
N THR A 136 20.21 -9.49 -19.84
CA THR A 136 19.96 -10.06 -21.16
C THR A 136 18.56 -10.70 -21.22
N ASP A 137 18.17 -11.16 -22.41
CA ASP A 137 16.90 -11.89 -22.59
C ASP A 137 16.86 -13.27 -21.87
N LYS A 138 18.00 -13.72 -21.32
CA LYS A 138 18.09 -14.93 -20.50
C LYS A 138 17.78 -14.67 -19.02
N ASP A 139 17.80 -13.43 -18.58
CA ASP A 139 17.49 -13.07 -17.21
C ASP A 139 15.99 -13.01 -16.97
N ARG A 140 15.55 -13.28 -15.76
CA ARG A 140 14.16 -13.16 -15.32
C ARG A 140 14.11 -12.44 -13.99
N ILE A 141 13.34 -11.36 -13.93
CA ILE A 141 13.16 -10.52 -12.74
C ILE A 141 11.75 -10.69 -12.21
N ALA A 142 11.60 -11.17 -10.98
CA ALA A 142 10.32 -11.24 -10.30
C ALA A 142 9.89 -9.86 -9.78
N LEU A 143 8.62 -9.54 -9.96
CA LEU A 143 7.93 -8.36 -9.45
C LEU A 143 6.56 -8.80 -8.89
N PRO A 144 6.00 -8.10 -7.87
CA PRO A 144 4.65 -8.45 -7.37
C PRO A 144 3.53 -8.24 -8.40
N ALA A 145 3.78 -7.39 -9.39
CA ALA A 145 2.95 -7.24 -10.59
C ALA A 145 3.76 -6.52 -11.68
N VAL A 146 3.85 -7.11 -12.86
CA VAL A 146 4.50 -6.51 -14.02
C VAL A 146 3.80 -5.20 -14.41
N SER A 147 4.56 -4.25 -14.91
CA SER A 147 4.12 -2.96 -15.47
C SER A 147 3.38 -2.00 -14.52
N VAL A 148 2.87 -2.42 -13.35
CA VAL A 148 2.04 -1.57 -12.47
C VAL A 148 2.51 -1.52 -11.01
N SER A 149 3.21 -2.54 -10.49
CA SER A 149 3.76 -2.47 -9.13
C SER A 149 4.72 -1.29 -8.99
N VAL A 150 4.91 -0.79 -7.77
CA VAL A 150 5.86 0.30 -7.54
C VAL A 150 7.27 -0.12 -7.95
N GLN A 151 7.64 -1.39 -7.76
CA GLN A 151 8.92 -1.95 -8.21
C GLN A 151 9.06 -1.89 -9.74
N ALA A 152 8.02 -2.31 -10.48
CA ALA A 152 8.01 -2.19 -11.94
C ALA A 152 8.20 -0.74 -12.39
N ARG A 153 7.49 0.20 -11.75
CA ARG A 153 7.58 1.63 -12.08
C ARG A 153 8.94 2.24 -11.74
N ILE A 154 9.55 1.82 -10.63
CA ILE A 154 10.91 2.27 -10.27
C ILE A 154 11.95 1.67 -11.22
N LEU A 155 11.80 0.41 -11.63
CA LEU A 155 12.65 -0.19 -12.65
C LEU A 155 12.55 0.58 -13.98
N GLN A 156 11.32 0.86 -14.44
CA GLN A 156 11.10 1.67 -15.64
C GLN A 156 11.69 3.08 -15.51
N MET A 157 11.60 3.70 -14.34
CA MET A 157 12.22 5.01 -14.08
C MET A 157 13.76 4.92 -14.14
N ALA A 158 14.37 3.86 -13.61
CA ALA A 158 15.81 3.62 -13.71
C ALA A 158 16.26 3.39 -15.17
N VAL A 159 15.48 2.61 -15.92
CA VAL A 159 15.70 2.38 -17.35
C VAL A 159 15.62 3.68 -18.14
N ALA A 160 14.60 4.50 -17.89
CA ALA A 160 14.44 5.79 -18.55
C ALA A 160 15.62 6.77 -18.24
N LYS A 161 16.11 6.75 -16.99
CA LYS A 161 17.29 7.55 -16.61
C LYS A 161 18.55 7.13 -17.38
N GLN A 162 18.70 5.85 -17.69
CA GLN A 162 19.89 5.32 -18.34
C GLN A 162 19.81 5.39 -19.87
N TRP A 163 18.63 5.16 -20.48
CA TRP A 163 18.47 5.04 -21.93
C TRP A 163 17.48 6.03 -22.54
N GLY A 164 16.88 6.89 -21.72
CA GLY A 164 15.87 7.86 -22.16
C GLY A 164 14.43 7.36 -22.02
N ASP A 165 13.50 8.30 -21.94
CA ASP A 165 12.08 8.01 -21.69
C ASP A 165 11.43 7.10 -22.73
N LYS A 166 11.91 7.10 -24.00
CA LYS A 166 11.37 6.20 -25.04
C LYS A 166 11.68 4.73 -24.79
N GLU A 167 12.72 4.44 -24.03
CA GLU A 167 13.18 3.09 -23.70
C GLU A 167 12.71 2.59 -22.33
N PHE A 168 11.86 3.34 -21.63
CA PHE A 168 11.48 3.06 -20.24
C PHE A 168 11.01 1.63 -20.01
N ALA A 169 10.39 1.00 -20.99
CA ALA A 169 9.87 -0.38 -20.93
C ALA A 169 10.85 -1.46 -21.43
N ARG A 170 12.10 -1.08 -21.74
CA ARG A 170 13.11 -1.97 -22.36
C ARG A 170 13.30 -3.30 -21.61
N LEU A 171 13.24 -3.28 -20.29
CA LEU A 171 13.42 -4.47 -19.44
C LEU A 171 12.09 -5.17 -19.10
N ASP A 172 10.93 -4.64 -19.45
CA ASP A 172 9.62 -5.22 -19.10
C ASP A 172 9.49 -6.67 -19.61
N LYS A 173 10.05 -6.99 -20.78
CA LYS A 173 10.01 -8.33 -21.40
C LYS A 173 10.71 -9.42 -20.59
N ILE A 174 11.62 -9.08 -19.69
CA ILE A 174 12.31 -10.02 -18.80
C ILE A 174 11.71 -10.03 -17.39
N THR A 175 10.63 -9.26 -17.16
CA THR A 175 9.94 -9.26 -15.86
C THR A 175 8.82 -10.29 -15.82
N GLN A 176 8.57 -10.86 -14.64
CA GLN A 176 7.46 -11.77 -14.40
C GLN A 176 6.78 -11.51 -13.06
N THR A 177 5.46 -11.76 -13.00
CA THR A 177 4.70 -11.61 -11.76
C THR A 177 4.93 -12.80 -10.85
N LEU A 178 5.42 -12.54 -9.63
CA LEU A 178 5.56 -13.53 -8.58
C LEU A 178 5.45 -12.86 -7.21
N PRO A 179 4.69 -13.44 -6.25
CA PRO A 179 4.63 -12.92 -4.88
C PRO A 179 6.02 -12.89 -4.22
N HIS A 180 6.27 -11.90 -3.38
CA HIS A 180 7.57 -11.73 -2.72
C HIS A 180 8.08 -12.96 -1.97
N PRO A 181 7.25 -13.71 -1.20
CA PRO A 181 7.72 -14.93 -0.52
C PRO A 181 8.25 -15.98 -1.51
N ASP A 182 7.55 -16.19 -2.63
CA ASP A 182 7.90 -17.20 -3.63
C ASP A 182 9.14 -16.78 -4.41
N ALA A 183 9.22 -15.49 -4.77
CA ALA A 183 10.39 -14.92 -5.44
C ALA A 183 11.65 -15.03 -4.56
N ALA A 184 11.54 -14.67 -3.28
CA ALA A 184 12.67 -14.78 -2.35
C ALA A 184 13.12 -16.24 -2.17
N ALA A 185 12.18 -17.18 -2.02
CA ALA A 185 12.50 -18.60 -1.94
C ALA A 185 13.27 -19.09 -3.18
N ALA A 186 12.86 -18.66 -4.39
CA ALA A 186 13.53 -19.02 -5.63
C ALA A 186 14.95 -18.40 -5.74
N ILE A 187 15.12 -17.14 -5.35
CA ILE A 187 16.45 -16.48 -5.33
C ILE A 187 17.38 -17.14 -4.31
N ILE A 188 16.86 -17.48 -3.11
CA ILE A 188 17.65 -18.14 -2.06
C ILE A 188 18.08 -19.54 -2.49
N ALA A 189 17.18 -20.32 -3.06
CA ALA A 189 17.48 -21.68 -3.53
C ALA A 189 18.51 -21.69 -4.68
N GLY A 190 18.47 -20.66 -5.53
CA GLY A 190 19.27 -20.63 -6.76
C GLY A 190 18.89 -21.74 -7.75
N GLY A 191 19.57 -21.79 -8.90
CA GLY A 191 19.36 -22.84 -9.90
C GLY A 191 18.01 -22.81 -10.62
N THR A 192 17.19 -21.78 -10.42
CA THR A 192 15.95 -21.53 -11.14
C THR A 192 16.19 -20.59 -12.32
N GLU A 193 15.19 -20.43 -13.20
CA GLU A 193 15.24 -19.43 -14.27
C GLU A 193 15.23 -17.99 -13.73
N LEU A 194 14.80 -17.79 -12.48
CA LEU A 194 14.73 -16.49 -11.84
C LEU A 194 16.14 -16.01 -11.45
N THR A 195 16.59 -14.91 -12.04
CA THR A 195 17.92 -14.32 -11.82
C THR A 195 17.87 -13.02 -11.05
N GLY A 196 16.70 -12.47 -10.80
CA GLY A 196 16.50 -11.25 -10.02
C GLY A 196 15.14 -11.16 -9.37
N HIS A 197 15.08 -10.43 -8.27
CA HIS A 197 13.84 -10.07 -7.57
C HIS A 197 13.89 -8.61 -7.14
N PHE A 198 12.95 -7.81 -7.58
CA PHE A 198 12.78 -6.47 -7.04
C PHE A 198 11.88 -6.56 -5.80
N GLY A 199 12.53 -6.78 -4.68
CA GLY A 199 11.91 -7.14 -3.42
C GLY A 199 11.42 -5.97 -2.59
N ASN A 200 11.01 -6.32 -1.38
CA ASN A 200 10.82 -5.47 -0.22
C ASN A 200 11.33 -6.21 1.02
N SER A 201 11.52 -5.47 2.11
CA SER A 201 11.91 -6.08 3.38
C SER A 201 10.77 -6.95 3.97
N PRO A 202 11.07 -8.10 4.59
CA PRO A 202 12.40 -8.63 4.89
C PRO A 202 12.96 -9.55 3.79
N PHE A 203 12.26 -9.75 2.67
CA PHE A 203 12.60 -10.74 1.64
C PHE A 203 13.95 -10.44 0.98
N GLN A 204 14.19 -9.20 0.58
CA GLN A 204 15.44 -8.76 -0.02
C GLN A 204 16.65 -8.96 0.92
N GLU A 205 16.50 -8.75 2.23
CA GLU A 205 17.55 -8.99 3.21
C GLU A 205 17.76 -10.48 3.47
N GLN A 206 16.71 -11.31 3.39
CA GLN A 206 16.83 -12.77 3.47
C GLN A 206 17.60 -13.31 2.25
N GLU A 207 17.33 -12.83 1.06
CA GLU A 207 18.06 -13.17 -0.17
C GLU A 207 19.56 -12.87 -0.03
N LEU A 208 19.87 -11.65 0.38
CA LEU A 208 21.26 -11.19 0.58
C LEU A 208 22.00 -11.96 1.68
N ALA A 209 21.28 -12.42 2.71
CA ALA A 209 21.87 -13.17 3.82
C ALA A 209 22.08 -14.67 3.52
N GLN A 210 21.21 -15.26 2.65
CA GLN A 210 21.16 -16.72 2.50
C GLN A 210 21.70 -17.22 1.15
N ASN A 211 21.80 -16.36 0.13
CA ASN A 211 22.42 -16.74 -1.13
C ASN A 211 23.76 -15.99 -1.31
N PRO A 212 24.91 -16.67 -1.34
CA PRO A 212 26.22 -16.03 -1.46
C PRO A 212 26.45 -15.29 -2.78
N ASN A 213 25.68 -15.60 -3.82
CA ASN A 213 25.72 -14.89 -5.11
C ASN A 213 24.79 -13.68 -5.14
N ALA A 214 23.88 -13.54 -4.17
CA ALA A 214 22.93 -12.43 -4.14
C ALA A 214 23.64 -11.11 -3.85
N HIS A 215 23.31 -10.11 -4.65
CA HIS A 215 23.83 -8.76 -4.49
C HIS A 215 22.80 -7.73 -4.97
N ILE A 216 22.92 -6.50 -4.47
CA ILE A 216 22.04 -5.40 -4.84
C ILE A 216 22.45 -4.87 -6.21
N LEU A 217 21.56 -4.92 -7.18
CA LEU A 217 21.74 -4.35 -8.51
C LEU A 217 21.18 -2.93 -8.59
N LEU A 218 20.11 -2.63 -7.86
CA LEU A 218 19.44 -1.33 -7.83
C LEU A 218 18.84 -1.08 -6.45
N ASN A 219 19.00 0.14 -5.94
CA ASN A 219 18.29 0.65 -4.77
C ASN A 219 17.25 1.70 -5.22
N SER A 220 16.02 1.54 -4.79
CA SER A 220 14.93 2.46 -5.14
C SER A 220 15.21 3.91 -4.75
N TYR A 221 15.92 4.15 -3.64
CA TYR A 221 16.23 5.51 -3.18
C TYR A 221 17.22 6.22 -4.12
N ASP A 222 18.16 5.50 -4.73
CA ASP A 222 19.06 6.08 -5.73
C ASP A 222 18.30 6.52 -6.99
N VAL A 223 17.26 5.74 -7.33
CA VAL A 223 16.39 6.06 -8.47
C VAL A 223 15.48 7.25 -8.17
N GLN A 224 14.92 7.31 -6.96
CA GLN A 224 13.94 8.33 -6.56
C GLN A 224 14.59 9.59 -5.97
N GLY A 225 15.91 9.60 -5.76
CA GLY A 225 16.64 10.74 -5.20
C GLY A 225 16.58 10.83 -3.69
N GLY A 226 16.30 9.73 -2.99
CA GLY A 226 16.30 9.63 -1.54
C GLY A 226 15.14 8.85 -0.94
N PRO A 227 14.97 8.91 0.39
CA PRO A 227 13.89 8.24 1.08
C PRO A 227 12.53 8.62 0.51
N SER A 228 11.70 7.63 0.24
CA SER A 228 10.40 7.79 -0.39
C SER A 228 9.37 6.80 0.13
N SER A 229 8.11 7.23 0.16
CA SER A 229 6.98 6.39 0.55
C SER A 229 6.50 5.58 -0.64
N SER A 230 6.94 4.34 -0.70
CA SER A 230 6.60 3.43 -1.81
C SER A 230 5.38 2.55 -1.55
N THR A 231 5.02 2.30 -0.26
CA THR A 231 3.81 1.58 0.15
C THR A 231 2.84 2.52 0.83
N LEU A 232 1.60 2.54 0.35
CA LEU A 232 0.58 3.50 0.72
C LEU A 232 -0.76 2.82 0.99
N LEU A 233 -1.61 3.53 1.73
CA LEU A 233 -3.01 3.20 1.92
C LEU A 233 -3.87 4.16 1.13
N TYR A 234 -4.93 3.68 0.51
CA TYR A 234 -5.86 4.50 -0.25
C TYR A 234 -7.29 3.96 -0.19
N ALA A 235 -8.26 4.84 -0.45
CA ALA A 235 -9.67 4.55 -0.36
C ALA A 235 -10.47 5.33 -1.41
N THR A 236 -11.74 4.99 -1.59
CA THR A 236 -12.68 5.81 -2.36
C THR A 236 -13.11 7.03 -1.56
N GLU A 237 -13.41 8.14 -2.24
CA GLU A 237 -13.99 9.33 -1.60
C GLU A 237 -15.33 9.02 -0.91
N LYS A 238 -16.13 8.12 -1.50
CA LYS A 238 -17.40 7.67 -0.93
C LYS A 238 -17.20 7.03 0.44
N TYR A 239 -16.27 6.06 0.57
CA TYR A 239 -16.03 5.40 1.85
C TYR A 239 -15.65 6.41 2.95
N ARG A 240 -14.71 7.33 2.65
CA ARG A 240 -14.30 8.38 3.59
C ARG A 240 -15.45 9.27 4.04
N LYS A 241 -16.34 9.66 3.12
CA LYS A 241 -17.49 10.52 3.41
C LYS A 241 -18.59 9.82 4.19
N ASP A 242 -18.84 8.56 3.87
CA ASP A 242 -19.93 7.78 4.49
C ASP A 242 -19.53 7.22 5.87
N ASN A 243 -18.22 7.10 6.17
CA ASN A 243 -17.69 6.51 7.40
C ASN A 243 -16.70 7.44 8.13
N PRO A 244 -17.06 8.69 8.44
CA PRO A 244 -16.09 9.69 8.94
C PRO A 244 -15.49 9.35 10.30
N LYS A 245 -16.23 8.69 11.20
CA LYS A 245 -15.72 8.28 12.53
C LYS A 245 -14.79 7.07 12.41
N THR A 246 -15.19 6.05 11.62
CA THR A 246 -14.39 4.86 11.34
C THR A 246 -13.08 5.25 10.65
N TYR A 247 -13.15 6.17 9.68
CA TYR A 247 -11.98 6.71 8.98
C TYR A 247 -11.02 7.43 9.95
N ARG A 248 -11.55 8.31 10.83
CA ARG A 248 -10.70 8.99 11.84
C ARG A 248 -10.09 8.01 12.83
N ALA A 249 -10.84 6.99 13.27
CA ALA A 249 -10.32 5.93 14.13
C ALA A 249 -9.17 5.16 13.46
N PHE A 250 -9.31 4.88 12.16
CA PHE A 250 -8.28 4.22 11.37
C PHE A 250 -6.99 5.07 11.27
N ILE A 251 -7.10 6.35 10.95
CA ILE A 251 -5.95 7.26 10.90
C ILE A 251 -5.25 7.36 12.26
N ALA A 252 -6.02 7.51 13.35
CA ALA A 252 -5.46 7.58 14.70
C ALA A 252 -4.73 6.27 15.08
N ALA A 253 -5.29 5.12 14.70
CA ALA A 253 -4.67 3.81 14.90
C ALA A 253 -3.34 3.68 14.14
N LEU A 254 -3.26 4.17 12.91
CA LEU A 254 -2.02 4.17 12.12
C LEU A 254 -0.95 5.07 12.75
N ALA A 255 -1.32 6.25 13.25
CA ALA A 255 -0.40 7.17 13.92
C ALA A 255 0.18 6.52 15.20
N GLU A 256 -0.67 5.88 16.01
CA GLU A 256 -0.24 5.13 17.21
C GLU A 256 0.65 3.95 16.84
N ALA A 257 0.31 3.20 15.78
CA ALA A 257 1.12 2.09 15.30
C ALA A 257 2.50 2.56 14.81
N ALA A 258 2.59 3.71 14.13
CA ALA A 258 3.86 4.27 13.68
C ALA A 258 4.74 4.72 14.87
N GLN A 259 4.14 5.32 15.90
CA GLN A 259 4.83 5.65 17.13
C GLN A 259 5.34 4.39 17.85
N TYR A 260 4.49 3.36 17.97
CA TYR A 260 4.88 2.09 18.58
C TYR A 260 6.04 1.42 17.83
N ALA A 261 5.96 1.33 16.49
CA ALA A 261 7.02 0.72 15.68
C ALA A 261 8.38 1.43 15.86
N SER A 262 8.36 2.77 15.98
CA SER A 262 9.56 3.58 16.16
C SER A 262 10.14 3.49 17.57
N SER A 263 9.29 3.42 18.61
CA SER A 263 9.72 3.45 20.02
C SER A 263 9.98 2.06 20.61
N ASN A 264 9.42 1.00 19.99
CA ASN A 264 9.52 -0.38 20.49
C ASN A 264 9.84 -1.38 19.35
N PRO A 265 11.06 -1.32 18.78
CA PRO A 265 11.43 -2.21 17.67
C PRO A 265 11.39 -3.69 18.05
N GLN A 266 11.64 -4.03 19.32
CA GLN A 266 11.56 -5.41 19.81
C GLN A 266 10.13 -5.95 19.73
N GLY A 267 9.15 -5.22 20.30
CA GLY A 267 7.75 -5.60 20.25
C GLY A 267 7.19 -5.56 18.81
N ALA A 268 7.65 -4.64 17.99
CA ALA A 268 7.26 -4.56 16.58
C ALA A 268 7.72 -5.81 15.79
N ALA A 269 8.95 -6.29 16.04
CA ALA A 269 9.45 -7.53 15.44
C ALA A 269 8.63 -8.76 15.89
N ASP A 270 8.30 -8.85 17.19
CA ASP A 270 7.50 -9.94 17.73
C ASP A 270 6.07 -9.94 17.14
N ILE A 271 5.45 -8.78 17.02
CA ILE A 271 4.15 -8.63 16.37
C ILE A 271 4.20 -9.05 14.90
N TYR A 272 5.21 -8.61 14.14
CA TYR A 272 5.36 -9.02 12.75
C TYR A 272 5.43 -10.53 12.59
N ILE A 273 6.29 -11.20 13.38
CA ILE A 273 6.45 -12.66 13.37
C ILE A 273 5.12 -13.35 13.70
N LYS A 274 4.44 -12.90 14.76
CA LYS A 274 3.18 -13.48 15.24
C LYS A 274 2.05 -13.36 14.21
N VAL A 275 1.79 -12.13 13.75
CA VAL A 275 0.64 -11.85 12.86
C VAL A 275 0.82 -12.52 11.49
N ASN A 276 2.04 -12.50 10.95
CA ASN A 276 2.32 -13.08 9.63
C ASN A 276 2.71 -14.57 9.71
N LYS A 277 2.77 -15.18 10.92
CA LYS A 277 3.29 -16.56 11.12
C LYS A 277 4.64 -16.73 10.42
N SER A 278 5.47 -15.68 10.46
CA SER A 278 6.71 -15.61 9.71
C SER A 278 7.80 -16.43 10.36
N LYS A 279 8.64 -17.07 9.54
CA LYS A 279 9.85 -17.78 9.97
C LYS A 279 11.12 -16.91 9.85
N VAL A 280 10.97 -15.61 9.62
CA VAL A 280 12.10 -14.70 9.52
C VAL A 280 12.86 -14.65 10.84
N ASP A 281 14.19 -14.58 10.75
CA ASP A 281 15.05 -14.38 11.93
C ASP A 281 14.72 -13.04 12.60
N ARG A 282 14.45 -13.08 13.90
CA ARG A 282 14.10 -11.88 14.67
C ARG A 282 15.23 -10.84 14.67
N ASN A 283 16.50 -11.30 14.72
CA ASN A 283 17.63 -10.39 14.69
C ASN A 283 17.80 -9.72 13.32
N LEU A 284 17.39 -10.40 12.24
CA LEU A 284 17.34 -9.78 10.92
C LEU A 284 16.32 -8.64 10.89
N LEU A 285 15.13 -8.83 11.47
CA LEU A 285 14.14 -7.75 11.59
C LEU A 285 14.68 -6.57 12.38
N LEU A 286 15.36 -6.83 13.50
CA LEU A 286 15.94 -5.75 14.31
C LEU A 286 17.03 -4.99 13.56
N LYS A 287 17.86 -5.68 12.76
CA LYS A 287 18.83 -5.03 11.87
C LYS A 287 18.16 -4.14 10.81
N ILE A 288 17.04 -4.61 10.23
CA ILE A 288 16.27 -3.83 9.27
C ILE A 288 15.70 -2.58 9.95
N PHE A 289 15.12 -2.71 11.15
CA PHE A 289 14.55 -1.57 11.89
C PHE A 289 15.61 -0.56 12.36
N ALA A 290 16.82 -1.02 12.60
CA ALA A 290 17.95 -0.14 12.95
C ALA A 290 18.55 0.60 11.74
N ASN A 291 18.17 0.24 10.50
CA ASN A 291 18.61 0.96 9.32
C ASN A 291 17.98 2.36 9.28
N PRO A 292 18.78 3.45 9.27
CA PRO A 292 18.23 4.82 9.24
C PRO A 292 17.42 5.16 7.98
N GLN A 293 17.55 4.37 6.94
CA GLN A 293 16.73 4.49 5.74
C GLN A 293 15.31 3.93 5.90
N VAL A 294 15.07 3.13 6.97
CA VAL A 294 13.74 2.58 7.32
C VAL A 294 13.07 3.53 8.31
N GLN A 295 11.91 4.05 7.95
CA GLN A 295 11.21 5.02 8.76
C GLN A 295 9.72 4.69 8.82
N PHE A 296 9.19 4.55 10.02
CA PHE A 296 7.76 4.33 10.25
C PHE A 296 7.05 5.67 10.40
N LYS A 297 6.31 6.10 9.41
CA LYS A 297 5.55 7.35 9.39
C LYS A 297 4.35 7.29 8.46
N ILE A 298 3.30 8.03 8.77
CA ILE A 298 2.07 8.02 7.99
C ILE A 298 1.97 9.16 6.97
N ALA A 299 2.75 10.23 7.12
CA ALA A 299 2.84 11.28 6.12
C ALA A 299 3.63 10.79 4.90
N PRO A 300 3.11 10.91 3.67
CA PRO A 300 3.82 10.50 2.46
C PRO A 300 5.05 11.40 2.22
N GLN A 301 6.09 10.83 1.65
CA GLN A 301 7.32 11.55 1.36
C GLN A 301 7.86 11.20 -0.01
N ASN A 302 8.31 12.21 -0.78
CA ASN A 302 9.00 12.07 -2.07
C ASN A 302 8.23 11.17 -3.07
N THR A 303 6.91 11.42 -3.20
CA THR A 303 6.03 10.62 -4.07
C THR A 303 5.83 11.26 -5.45
N HIS A 304 6.01 12.57 -5.55
CA HIS A 304 5.65 13.36 -6.74
C HIS A 304 6.52 13.03 -7.96
N GLY A 305 7.82 12.75 -7.77
CA GLY A 305 8.74 12.43 -8.87
C GLY A 305 8.30 11.21 -9.69
N LEU A 306 7.76 10.17 -9.03
CA LEU A 306 7.21 9.01 -9.73
C LEU A 306 5.93 9.36 -10.50
N ALA A 307 5.06 10.21 -9.95
CA ALA A 307 3.83 10.64 -10.62
C ALA A 307 4.16 11.44 -11.91
N GLN A 308 5.12 12.36 -11.84
CA GLN A 308 5.62 13.10 -13.00
C GLN A 308 6.22 12.17 -14.06
N PHE A 309 7.01 11.19 -13.64
CA PHE A 309 7.56 10.19 -14.56
C PHE A 309 6.46 9.40 -15.26
N LEU A 310 5.46 8.89 -14.52
CA LEU A 310 4.37 8.12 -15.12
C LEU A 310 3.55 8.93 -16.12
N HIS A 311 3.33 10.23 -15.87
CA HIS A 311 2.68 11.12 -16.84
C HIS A 311 3.58 11.31 -18.08
N ARG A 312 4.87 11.54 -17.90
CA ARG A 312 5.83 11.79 -18.97
C ARG A 312 5.95 10.62 -19.96
N VAL A 313 5.80 9.38 -19.45
CA VAL A 313 5.77 8.16 -20.28
C VAL A 313 4.37 7.70 -20.67
N ASN A 314 3.35 8.55 -20.51
CA ASN A 314 1.94 8.26 -20.81
C ASN A 314 1.34 7.06 -20.08
N ALA A 315 1.89 6.69 -18.91
CA ALA A 315 1.34 5.63 -18.06
C ALA A 315 0.14 6.10 -17.23
N ILE A 316 0.02 7.39 -16.99
CA ILE A 316 -1.16 8.10 -16.48
C ILE A 316 -1.47 9.31 -17.36
N ARG A 317 -2.74 9.72 -17.44
CA ARG A 317 -3.20 10.83 -18.30
C ARG A 317 -3.15 12.17 -17.59
N ASN A 318 -3.50 12.17 -16.29
CA ASN A 318 -3.56 13.40 -15.51
C ASN A 318 -2.19 13.67 -14.88
N LEU A 319 -1.60 14.84 -15.19
CA LEU A 319 -0.44 15.34 -14.46
C LEU A 319 -0.92 15.91 -13.12
N PRO A 320 -0.45 15.41 -11.98
CA PRO A 320 -0.72 16.08 -10.71
C PRO A 320 0.19 17.30 -10.53
N ASP A 321 -0.34 18.38 -9.97
CA ASP A 321 0.46 19.58 -9.62
C ASP A 321 1.32 19.32 -8.39
N SER A 322 0.82 18.49 -7.49
CA SER A 322 1.51 18.08 -6.26
C SER A 322 1.03 16.72 -5.78
N TRP A 323 1.69 16.19 -4.73
CA TRP A 323 1.24 14.96 -4.06
C TRP A 323 -0.17 15.09 -3.45
N ARG A 324 -0.65 16.31 -3.15
CA ARG A 324 -1.98 16.58 -2.57
C ARG A 324 -3.12 16.23 -3.53
N ASP A 325 -2.87 16.17 -4.83
CA ASP A 325 -3.90 15.84 -5.82
C ASP A 325 -4.36 14.39 -5.75
N TYR A 326 -3.46 13.51 -5.36
CA TYR A 326 -3.74 12.08 -5.23
C TYR A 326 -3.73 11.58 -3.78
N PHE A 327 -3.74 12.47 -2.79
CA PHE A 327 -4.05 12.17 -1.39
C PHE A 327 -5.27 12.93 -0.93
N PHE A 328 -5.97 12.38 0.06
CA PHE A 328 -6.99 13.16 0.78
C PHE A 328 -6.32 14.23 1.64
N ASP A 329 -6.96 15.38 1.74
CA ASP A 329 -6.55 16.38 2.72
C ASP A 329 -6.92 15.86 4.12
N ASP A 330 -5.89 15.61 4.94
CA ASP A 330 -6.02 15.10 6.31
C ASP A 330 -4.94 15.74 7.19
N PRO A 331 -5.32 16.29 8.39
CA PRO A 331 -4.37 16.91 9.30
C PRO A 331 -3.20 16.00 9.71
N ALA A 332 -3.40 14.69 9.75
CA ALA A 332 -2.39 13.73 10.17
C ALA A 332 -1.24 13.54 9.16
N ILE A 333 -1.44 13.98 7.90
CA ILE A 333 -0.44 13.82 6.83
C ILE A 333 -0.01 15.15 6.19
N THR A 334 -0.34 16.29 6.79
CA THR A 334 -0.04 17.63 6.23
C THR A 334 1.43 17.90 5.97
N GLN A 335 2.33 17.23 6.71
CA GLN A 335 3.79 17.35 6.56
C GLN A 335 4.34 16.42 5.46
N GLY A 336 3.48 15.87 4.59
CA GLY A 336 3.87 15.06 3.47
C GLY A 336 4.54 15.86 2.34
N GLY A 337 5.20 15.11 1.37
CA GLY A 337 5.89 15.72 0.22
C GLY A 337 6.18 14.73 -0.91
#